data_4b89ca1bab8c23d82c8947a931686a5b
#
_entry.id   4b89ca1bab8c23d82c8947a931686a5b
#
_cell.length_a   1.000
_cell.length_b   1.000
_cell.length_c   1.000
_cell.angle_alpha   90.00
_cell.angle_beta   90.00
_cell.angle_gamma   90.00
#
_symmetry.space_group_name_H-M   'P 1'
#
loop_
_entity.id
_entity.type
_entity.pdbx_description
1 polymer ?
#
loop_
_entity_poly.entity_id
_entity_poly.type
_entity_poly.pdbx_seq_one_letter_code
_entity_poly.pdbx_strand_id
1 'polypeptide(L)'
;MSKPLSKKIAPVPMPQEINVVELVDRYFSAYNSARLREICHLLTQEVMQEGVTVALSLSGAMTPAGLGVSALAPLMRQGFVDYIISTGANLYHDIHYALGFDLYASNPFVDDVKLRQEGRIRIYDIVFGYDVLLQTDAFIREILQAEPFQKRMGTAEFHNLLGKYLYEVQNQLGIPHSGLLVTAYECGVPIYTSSPGDSSIGMNVAALALEGSKLIIDPSQDVNETAAIAYGARDSHVPDVEGKSAAIIIGGGSPKNFLLQTQPQIHEVLGLEERGHDYFVQITDARPDTGGLSGATPSEAVSWGKVDPEELPSTIVCYTDSTIALPIITAYVMNQCEARPLKRLYDRREELLERLKLDYLAARERQPETEFRSLAAIAPAEKPVATYPCGTPIR
;
A
#
# COMPACT_ATOMS: atom_id res chain seq x y z
N MET A 1 0.81 18.57 45.35
CA MET A 1 1.42 19.03 44.13
C MET A 1 0.63 18.43 42.97
N SER A 2 -0.03 19.20 42.12
CA SER A 2 -0.70 18.71 40.93
C SER A 2 0.32 18.09 39.98
N LYS A 3 0.04 16.87 39.45
CA LYS A 3 0.88 16.29 38.38
C LYS A 3 1.00 17.30 37.24
N PRO A 4 2.20 17.52 36.68
CA PRO A 4 2.34 18.38 35.51
C PRO A 4 1.45 17.84 34.38
N LEU A 5 0.70 18.72 33.73
CA LEU A 5 -0.27 18.39 32.69
C LEU A 5 0.40 17.75 31.45
N SER A 6 1.70 18.05 31.21
CA SER A 6 2.46 17.57 30.06
C SER A 6 3.96 17.89 30.17
N LYS A 7 4.76 17.46 29.18
CA LYS A 7 6.19 17.77 29.08
C LYS A 7 6.38 19.23 28.67
N LYS A 8 7.23 19.97 29.42
CA LYS A 8 7.59 21.35 29.10
C LYS A 8 8.36 21.42 27.77
N ILE A 9 7.95 22.32 26.88
CA ILE A 9 8.75 22.69 25.70
C ILE A 9 9.92 23.55 26.18
N ALA A 10 11.15 23.10 25.93
CA ALA A 10 12.38 23.80 26.28
C ALA A 10 13.18 24.12 25.01
N PRO A 11 12.97 25.29 24.37
CA PRO A 11 13.65 25.64 23.14
C PRO A 11 15.16 25.80 23.38
N VAL A 12 15.96 25.28 22.45
CA VAL A 12 17.42 25.44 22.43
C VAL A 12 17.84 25.85 21.01
N PRO A 13 18.92 26.63 20.86
CA PRO A 13 19.45 26.98 19.55
C PRO A 13 19.85 25.73 18.77
N MET A 14 19.60 25.72 17.47
CA MET A 14 20.05 24.63 16.59
C MET A 14 21.57 24.77 16.34
N PRO A 15 22.37 23.70 16.49
CA PRO A 15 23.78 23.72 16.15
C PRO A 15 24.01 23.81 14.64
N GLN A 16 25.23 24.11 14.20
CA GLN A 16 25.57 24.14 12.78
C GLN A 16 25.55 22.74 12.15
N GLU A 17 25.93 21.72 12.93
CA GLU A 17 25.88 20.32 12.49
C GLU A 17 24.84 19.58 13.31
N ILE A 18 23.93 18.86 12.64
CA ILE A 18 22.90 18.08 13.26
C ILE A 18 22.55 16.88 12.37
N ASN A 19 22.40 15.71 12.97
CA ASN A 19 21.88 14.54 12.27
C ASN A 19 20.35 14.46 12.36
N VAL A 20 19.74 13.55 11.56
CA VAL A 20 18.28 13.44 11.46
C VAL A 20 17.64 13.02 12.80
N VAL A 21 18.29 12.16 13.57
CA VAL A 21 17.76 11.69 14.86
C VAL A 21 17.71 12.84 15.86
N GLU A 22 18.81 13.58 16.00
CA GLU A 22 18.85 14.74 16.89
C GLU A 22 17.87 15.85 16.42
N LEU A 23 17.72 16.07 15.11
CA LEU A 23 16.75 17.02 14.56
C LEU A 23 15.33 16.65 15.00
N VAL A 24 14.93 15.42 14.80
CA VAL A 24 13.60 14.93 15.13
C VAL A 24 13.36 14.94 16.64
N ASP A 25 14.26 14.37 17.43
CA ASP A 25 14.05 14.20 18.87
C ASP A 25 14.05 15.53 19.65
N ARG A 26 14.88 16.46 19.23
CA ARG A 26 15.13 17.67 19.98
C ARG A 26 14.33 18.88 19.52
N TYR A 27 14.04 18.98 18.21
CA TYR A 27 13.44 20.18 17.62
C TYR A 27 12.00 19.99 17.15
N PHE A 28 11.53 18.77 16.96
CA PHE A 28 10.13 18.50 16.60
C PHE A 28 9.25 18.42 17.85
N SER A 29 8.90 19.59 18.42
CA SER A 29 8.33 19.67 19.77
C SER A 29 6.81 19.78 19.82
N ALA A 30 6.14 20.25 18.76
CA ALA A 30 4.69 20.47 18.72
C ALA A 30 4.15 20.40 17.28
N TYR A 31 2.82 20.44 17.12
CA TYR A 31 2.13 20.41 15.84
C TYR A 31 2.49 19.15 15.02
N ASN A 32 2.49 19.24 13.68
CA ASN A 32 2.80 18.12 12.80
C ASN A 32 4.23 17.60 12.97
N SER A 33 5.19 18.44 13.30
CA SER A 33 6.55 17.97 13.60
C SER A 33 6.58 17.05 14.82
N ALA A 34 5.80 17.34 15.88
CA ALA A 34 5.67 16.42 17.01
C ALA A 34 4.97 15.12 16.62
N ARG A 35 3.96 15.15 15.75
CA ARG A 35 3.35 13.93 15.19
C ARG A 35 4.36 13.11 14.42
N LEU A 36 5.20 13.76 13.60
CA LEU A 36 6.27 13.06 12.86
C LEU A 36 7.30 12.43 13.81
N ARG A 37 7.69 13.12 14.88
CA ARG A 37 8.55 12.53 15.92
C ARG A 37 7.90 11.33 16.59
N GLU A 38 6.63 11.43 16.97
CA GLU A 38 5.89 10.31 17.56
C GLU A 38 5.80 9.11 16.63
N ILE A 39 5.62 9.35 15.33
CA ILE A 39 5.71 8.29 14.30
C ILE A 39 7.10 7.64 14.34
N CYS A 40 8.17 8.43 14.30
CA CYS A 40 9.53 7.90 14.34
C CYS A 40 9.77 7.04 15.60
N HIS A 41 9.31 7.51 16.76
CA HIS A 41 9.43 6.76 18.02
C HIS A 41 8.59 5.47 18.00
N LEU A 42 7.31 5.53 17.59
CA LEU A 42 6.45 4.36 17.49
C LEU A 42 7.05 3.31 16.54
N LEU A 43 7.52 3.74 15.37
CA LEU A 43 8.14 2.83 14.41
C LEU A 43 9.36 2.14 15.01
N THR A 44 10.27 2.89 15.64
CA THR A 44 11.54 2.32 16.13
C THR A 44 11.39 1.50 17.41
N GLN A 45 10.46 1.87 18.29
CA GLN A 45 10.30 1.23 19.59
C GLN A 45 9.37 0.01 19.54
N GLU A 46 8.36 0.04 18.66
CA GLU A 46 7.28 -0.96 18.65
C GLU A 46 7.13 -1.67 17.29
N VAL A 47 7.01 -0.90 16.20
CA VAL A 47 6.58 -1.46 14.90
C VAL A 47 7.69 -2.26 14.22
N MET A 48 8.95 -1.82 14.30
CA MET A 48 10.07 -2.50 13.63
C MET A 48 10.61 -3.71 14.41
N GLN A 49 9.82 -4.25 15.35
CA GLN A 49 10.15 -5.48 16.08
C GLN A 49 9.81 -6.73 15.27
N GLU A 50 10.53 -7.84 15.49
CA GLU A 50 10.36 -9.09 14.73
C GLU A 50 8.94 -9.67 14.78
N GLY A 51 8.24 -9.57 15.92
CA GLY A 51 6.87 -10.05 16.11
C GLY A 51 5.81 -9.28 15.34
N VAL A 52 6.15 -8.13 14.72
CA VAL A 52 5.18 -7.27 14.03
C VAL A 52 5.20 -7.51 12.52
N THR A 53 4.04 -7.74 11.92
CA THR A 53 3.86 -7.78 10.47
C THR A 53 3.48 -6.40 9.96
N VAL A 54 4.33 -5.81 9.13
CA VAL A 54 4.21 -4.43 8.68
C VAL A 54 3.66 -4.34 7.27
N ALA A 55 2.49 -3.75 7.14
CA ALA A 55 1.87 -3.37 5.89
C ALA A 55 2.20 -1.92 5.53
N LEU A 56 2.53 -1.68 4.27
CA LEU A 56 2.73 -0.34 3.73
C LEU A 56 1.70 -0.05 2.63
N SER A 57 0.92 1.01 2.81
CA SER A 57 -0.01 1.52 1.81
C SER A 57 0.58 2.75 1.13
N LEU A 58 0.67 2.74 -0.20
CA LEU A 58 1.25 3.79 -1.04
C LEU A 58 0.21 4.35 -1.99
N SER A 59 -0.17 5.60 -1.80
CA SER A 59 -1.05 6.34 -2.71
C SER A 59 -0.27 7.29 -3.61
N GLY A 60 -0.95 7.85 -4.61
CA GLY A 60 -0.35 8.80 -5.53
C GLY A 60 0.74 8.19 -6.42
N ALA A 61 1.79 8.96 -6.69
CA ALA A 61 2.94 8.55 -7.49
C ALA A 61 4.21 9.19 -6.91
N MET A 62 4.83 8.52 -5.93
CA MET A 62 6.06 9.00 -5.27
C MET A 62 7.34 8.48 -5.94
N THR A 63 7.23 7.38 -6.69
CA THR A 63 8.36 6.77 -7.38
C THR A 63 8.97 7.66 -8.47
N PRO A 64 8.23 8.54 -9.19
CA PRO A 64 8.88 9.50 -10.10
C PRO A 64 9.90 10.42 -9.42
N ALA A 65 9.69 10.74 -8.13
CA ALA A 65 10.66 11.50 -7.32
C ALA A 65 11.83 10.64 -6.80
N GLY A 66 11.97 9.40 -7.23
CA GLY A 66 13.02 8.48 -6.79
C GLY A 66 12.80 7.85 -5.42
N LEU A 67 11.65 8.07 -4.76
CA LEU A 67 11.41 7.58 -3.39
C LEU A 67 11.26 6.06 -3.31
N GLY A 68 10.94 5.38 -4.41
CA GLY A 68 10.99 3.92 -4.50
C GLY A 68 12.39 3.39 -4.20
N VAL A 69 13.38 3.95 -4.87
CA VAL A 69 14.80 3.58 -4.74
C VAL A 69 15.42 4.10 -3.44
N SER A 70 15.18 5.38 -3.12
CA SER A 70 15.89 6.06 -2.03
C SER A 70 15.34 5.80 -0.64
N ALA A 71 14.03 5.51 -0.51
CA ALA A 71 13.38 5.35 0.78
C ALA A 71 12.77 3.95 0.96
N LEU A 72 11.96 3.48 0.01
CA LEU A 72 11.19 2.25 0.19
C LEU A 72 12.03 0.98 0.04
N ALA A 73 12.90 0.92 -0.95
CA ALA A 73 13.78 -0.22 -1.17
C ALA A 73 14.71 -0.48 0.03
N PRO A 74 15.37 0.53 0.64
CA PRO A 74 16.14 0.33 1.88
C PRO A 74 15.30 -0.26 3.02
N LEU A 75 14.07 0.23 3.26
CA LEU A 75 13.21 -0.31 4.31
C LEU A 75 12.84 -1.78 4.07
N MET A 76 12.55 -2.17 2.83
CA MET A 76 12.30 -3.58 2.49
C MET A 76 13.54 -4.47 2.73
N ARG A 77 14.73 -4.03 2.29
CA ARG A 77 15.98 -4.80 2.49
C ARG A 77 16.33 -4.99 3.95
N GLN A 78 15.95 -4.07 4.82
CA GLN A 78 16.13 -4.22 6.27
C GLN A 78 15.03 -5.06 6.94
N GLY A 79 14.03 -5.55 6.17
CA GLY A 79 12.93 -6.32 6.69
C GLY A 79 11.86 -5.48 7.40
N PHE A 80 11.83 -4.16 7.21
CA PHE A 80 10.90 -3.26 7.90
C PHE A 80 9.55 -3.11 7.20
N VAL A 81 9.38 -3.73 6.02
CA VAL A 81 8.12 -3.80 5.28
C VAL A 81 7.91 -5.22 4.82
N ASP A 82 6.78 -5.81 5.19
CA ASP A 82 6.47 -7.21 4.93
C ASP A 82 5.52 -7.42 3.74
N TYR A 83 4.62 -6.46 3.48
CA TYR A 83 3.80 -6.42 2.25
C TYR A 83 3.36 -5.00 1.92
N ILE A 84 3.02 -4.77 0.66
CA ILE A 84 2.70 -3.44 0.14
C ILE A 84 1.36 -3.48 -0.60
N ILE A 85 0.54 -2.43 -0.42
CA ILE A 85 -0.60 -2.12 -1.28
C ILE A 85 -0.33 -0.78 -1.93
N SER A 86 -0.21 -0.76 -3.27
CA SER A 86 0.23 0.42 -4.02
C SER A 86 -0.77 0.82 -5.10
N THR A 87 -0.73 2.08 -5.51
CA THR A 87 -1.27 2.49 -6.80
C THR A 87 -0.45 1.90 -7.93
N GLY A 88 -1.08 1.60 -9.05
CA GLY A 88 -0.36 1.19 -10.26
C GLY A 88 0.58 2.28 -10.80
N ALA A 89 0.30 3.56 -10.54
CA ALA A 89 1.16 4.67 -10.94
C ALA A 89 2.54 4.61 -10.27
N ASN A 90 2.62 4.31 -8.98
CA ASN A 90 3.91 4.08 -8.31
C ASN A 90 4.71 2.96 -8.99
N LEU A 91 4.06 1.84 -9.31
CA LEU A 91 4.71 0.68 -9.90
C LEU A 91 5.15 0.95 -11.35
N TYR A 92 4.33 1.64 -12.12
CA TYR A 92 4.65 2.00 -13.50
C TYR A 92 5.87 2.93 -13.60
N HIS A 93 5.91 3.97 -12.80
CA HIS A 93 7.03 4.91 -12.80
C HIS A 93 8.30 4.32 -12.17
N ASP A 94 8.19 3.33 -11.29
CA ASP A 94 9.33 2.57 -10.79
C ASP A 94 10.05 1.82 -11.92
N ILE A 95 9.30 1.30 -12.89
CA ILE A 95 9.85 0.58 -14.04
C ILE A 95 10.78 1.49 -14.87
N HIS A 96 10.54 2.81 -14.97
CA HIS A 96 11.43 3.71 -15.69
C HIS A 96 12.84 3.65 -15.13
N TYR A 97 13.00 3.78 -13.82
CA TYR A 97 14.31 3.67 -13.16
C TYR A 97 14.89 2.26 -13.26
N ALA A 98 14.04 1.24 -13.14
CA ALA A 98 14.47 -0.15 -13.27
C ALA A 98 15.01 -0.49 -14.66
N LEU A 99 14.55 0.20 -15.71
CA LEU A 99 15.05 0.10 -17.08
C LEU A 99 16.22 1.06 -17.38
N GLY A 100 16.66 1.84 -16.39
CA GLY A 100 17.77 2.79 -16.56
C GLY A 100 17.38 4.08 -17.29
N PHE A 101 16.09 4.45 -17.31
CA PHE A 101 15.66 5.72 -17.90
C PHE A 101 15.82 6.88 -16.92
N ASP A 102 16.11 8.06 -17.47
CA ASP A 102 16.30 9.28 -16.70
C ASP A 102 15.01 10.11 -16.60
N LEU A 103 14.70 10.57 -15.39
CA LEU A 103 13.73 11.60 -15.10
C LEU A 103 14.45 12.81 -14.53
N TYR A 104 14.00 14.02 -14.87
CA TYR A 104 14.70 15.26 -14.56
C TYR A 104 13.86 16.18 -13.70
N ALA A 105 14.45 16.75 -12.65
CA ALA A 105 13.86 17.84 -11.91
C ALA A 105 13.79 19.11 -12.81
N SER A 106 12.67 19.81 -12.75
CA SER A 106 12.38 20.96 -13.59
C SER A 106 11.64 22.05 -12.81
N ASN A 107 11.29 23.14 -13.47
CA ASN A 107 10.46 24.20 -12.91
C ASN A 107 8.97 23.81 -13.06
N PRO A 108 8.13 23.91 -12.02
CA PRO A 108 6.71 23.64 -12.11
C PRO A 108 5.93 24.66 -12.97
N PHE A 109 6.51 25.84 -13.24
CA PHE A 109 5.91 26.92 -14.05
C PHE A 109 6.40 26.88 -15.49
N VAL A 110 6.28 25.73 -16.15
CA VAL A 110 6.63 25.51 -17.55
C VAL A 110 5.41 25.59 -18.47
N ASP A 111 5.63 25.83 -19.75
CA ASP A 111 4.57 25.83 -20.77
C ASP A 111 4.25 24.38 -21.21
N ASP A 112 3.12 23.85 -20.76
CA ASP A 112 2.68 22.49 -21.08
C ASP A 112 2.38 22.27 -22.57
N VAL A 113 1.94 23.31 -23.28
CA VAL A 113 1.71 23.23 -24.73
C VAL A 113 3.04 23.03 -25.45
N LYS A 114 4.06 23.78 -25.06
CA LYS A 114 5.41 23.65 -25.60
C LYS A 114 6.02 22.29 -25.25
N LEU A 115 5.90 21.83 -23.99
CA LEU A 115 6.37 20.50 -23.60
C LEU A 115 5.76 19.41 -24.47
N ARG A 116 4.45 19.46 -24.71
CA ARG A 116 3.78 18.50 -25.60
C ARG A 116 4.31 18.53 -27.02
N GLN A 117 4.55 19.72 -27.58
CA GLN A 117 5.12 19.87 -28.93
C GLN A 117 6.55 19.32 -29.02
N GLU A 118 7.31 19.41 -27.93
CA GLU A 118 8.67 18.89 -27.82
C GLU A 118 8.72 17.39 -27.46
N GLY A 119 7.56 16.71 -27.35
CA GLY A 119 7.51 15.30 -26.97
C GLY A 119 7.98 15.06 -25.53
N ARG A 120 7.69 15.98 -24.62
CA ARG A 120 8.01 15.89 -23.20
C ARG A 120 6.74 15.81 -22.36
N ILE A 121 6.85 15.13 -21.21
CA ILE A 121 5.79 14.96 -20.21
C ILE A 121 6.31 15.48 -18.89
N ARG A 122 5.41 16.03 -18.09
CA ARG A 122 5.73 16.39 -16.71
C ARG A 122 4.75 15.81 -15.70
N ILE A 123 5.29 15.56 -14.53
CA ILE A 123 4.52 15.31 -13.29
C ILE A 123 4.94 16.42 -12.31
N TYR A 124 4.18 17.49 -12.24
CA TYR A 124 4.45 18.72 -11.51
C TYR A 124 5.81 19.34 -11.91
N ASP A 125 6.91 19.09 -11.17
CA ASP A 125 8.25 19.58 -11.41
C ASP A 125 9.23 18.48 -11.88
N ILE A 126 8.74 17.33 -12.30
CA ILE A 126 9.51 16.25 -12.88
C ILE A 126 9.19 16.19 -14.38
N VAL A 127 10.22 16.20 -15.23
CA VAL A 127 10.09 16.15 -16.69
C VAL A 127 10.87 14.99 -17.26
N PHE A 128 10.31 14.31 -18.27
CA PHE A 128 10.96 13.24 -19.02
C PHE A 128 10.43 13.16 -20.45
N GLY A 129 11.16 12.47 -21.32
CA GLY A 129 10.77 12.30 -22.72
C GLY A 129 9.55 11.39 -22.89
N TYR A 130 8.73 11.65 -23.89
CA TYR A 130 7.59 10.79 -24.23
C TYR A 130 8.03 9.37 -24.63
N ASP A 131 9.23 9.25 -25.17
CA ASP A 131 9.88 7.99 -25.52
C ASP A 131 10.09 7.06 -24.31
N VAL A 132 10.29 7.61 -23.10
CA VAL A 132 10.37 6.84 -21.86
C VAL A 132 9.08 6.05 -21.62
N LEU A 133 7.90 6.68 -21.84
CA LEU A 133 6.62 5.98 -21.73
C LEU A 133 6.49 4.89 -22.80
N LEU A 134 6.78 5.24 -24.05
CA LEU A 134 6.64 4.29 -25.17
C LEU A 134 7.55 3.07 -25.02
N GLN A 135 8.78 3.26 -24.55
CA GLN A 135 9.72 2.17 -24.31
C GLN A 135 9.30 1.32 -23.10
N THR A 136 8.81 1.95 -22.03
CA THR A 136 8.27 1.23 -20.87
C THR A 136 7.05 0.40 -21.25
N ASP A 137 6.11 0.97 -22.02
CA ASP A 137 4.93 0.26 -22.50
C ASP A 137 5.30 -0.89 -23.45
N ALA A 138 6.27 -0.70 -24.32
CA ALA A 138 6.77 -1.75 -25.20
C ALA A 138 7.39 -2.90 -24.41
N PHE A 139 8.23 -2.58 -23.42
CA PHE A 139 8.79 -3.57 -22.50
C PHE A 139 7.69 -4.37 -21.77
N ILE A 140 6.73 -3.68 -21.17
CA ILE A 140 5.61 -4.33 -20.48
C ILE A 140 4.86 -5.28 -21.42
N ARG A 141 4.49 -4.81 -22.62
CA ARG A 141 3.76 -5.64 -23.58
C ARG A 141 4.56 -6.85 -24.05
N GLU A 142 5.87 -6.71 -24.20
CA GLU A 142 6.74 -7.82 -24.57
C GLU A 142 6.78 -8.90 -23.50
N ILE A 143 7.07 -8.52 -22.25
CA ILE A 143 7.19 -9.52 -21.18
C ILE A 143 5.86 -10.15 -20.80
N LEU A 144 4.75 -9.42 -20.89
CA LEU A 144 3.42 -9.95 -20.59
C LEU A 144 2.94 -11.04 -21.57
N GLN A 145 3.58 -11.18 -22.73
CA GLN A 145 3.32 -12.28 -23.67
C GLN A 145 4.02 -13.59 -23.26
N ALA A 146 4.97 -13.53 -22.31
CA ALA A 146 5.65 -14.73 -21.82
C ALA A 146 4.68 -15.69 -21.13
N GLU A 147 4.96 -17.00 -21.26
CA GLU A 147 4.10 -18.08 -20.75
C GLU A 147 3.69 -17.94 -19.29
N PRO A 148 4.57 -17.52 -18.34
CA PRO A 148 4.18 -17.37 -16.93
C PRO A 148 3.04 -16.38 -16.68
N PHE A 149 2.83 -15.41 -17.57
CA PHE A 149 1.74 -14.44 -17.48
C PHE A 149 0.43 -14.92 -18.13
N GLN A 150 0.45 -15.99 -18.95
CA GLN A 150 -0.71 -16.39 -19.75
C GLN A 150 -1.71 -17.24 -18.95
N LYS A 151 -2.17 -16.70 -17.79
CA LYS A 151 -3.14 -17.34 -16.90
C LYS A 151 -3.89 -16.31 -16.06
N ARG A 152 -4.85 -16.78 -15.26
CA ARG A 152 -5.48 -15.99 -14.20
C ARG A 152 -4.56 -15.94 -12.98
N MET A 153 -4.31 -14.73 -12.43
CA MET A 153 -3.46 -14.53 -11.26
C MET A 153 -3.86 -13.26 -10.48
N GLY A 154 -3.53 -13.22 -9.19
CA GLY A 154 -3.62 -12.00 -8.38
C GLY A 154 -2.51 -11.00 -8.70
N THR A 155 -2.65 -9.77 -8.19
CA THR A 155 -1.66 -8.71 -8.47
C THR A 155 -0.32 -8.98 -7.78
N ALA A 156 -0.27 -9.70 -6.66
CA ALA A 156 1.00 -10.05 -6.02
C ALA A 156 1.85 -10.98 -6.89
N GLU A 157 1.26 -11.99 -7.52
CA GLU A 157 1.98 -12.85 -8.46
C GLU A 157 2.41 -12.08 -9.70
N PHE A 158 1.51 -11.25 -10.23
CA PHE A 158 1.78 -10.39 -11.37
C PHE A 158 2.99 -9.47 -11.13
N HIS A 159 3.01 -8.75 -10.01
CA HIS A 159 4.10 -7.82 -9.68
C HIS A 159 5.41 -8.55 -9.33
N ASN A 160 5.33 -9.73 -8.74
CA ASN A 160 6.52 -10.54 -8.48
C ASN A 160 7.17 -11.00 -9.79
N LEU A 161 6.38 -11.43 -10.76
CA LEU A 161 6.88 -11.76 -12.11
C LEU A 161 7.47 -10.52 -12.79
N LEU A 162 6.82 -9.36 -12.74
CA LEU A 162 7.39 -8.10 -13.25
C LEU A 162 8.75 -7.81 -12.60
N GLY A 163 8.83 -7.90 -11.27
CA GLY A 163 10.07 -7.69 -10.51
C GLY A 163 11.18 -8.64 -10.95
N LYS A 164 10.85 -9.93 -11.18
CA LYS A 164 11.78 -10.93 -11.69
C LYS A 164 12.34 -10.56 -13.07
N TYR A 165 11.48 -10.19 -14.01
CA TYR A 165 11.93 -9.80 -15.35
C TYR A 165 12.77 -8.53 -15.33
N LEU A 166 12.40 -7.54 -14.51
CA LEU A 166 13.20 -6.33 -14.32
C LEU A 166 14.57 -6.63 -13.68
N TYR A 167 14.62 -7.55 -12.70
CA TYR A 167 15.86 -8.01 -12.11
C TYR A 167 16.82 -8.60 -13.17
N GLU A 168 16.31 -9.44 -14.07
CA GLU A 168 17.08 -10.02 -15.15
C GLU A 168 17.55 -8.97 -16.16
N VAL A 169 16.72 -7.98 -16.48
CA VAL A 169 17.10 -6.85 -17.33
C VAL A 169 18.22 -6.04 -16.70
N GLN A 170 18.13 -5.73 -15.41
CA GLN A 170 19.20 -5.02 -14.69
C GLN A 170 20.52 -5.80 -14.71
N ASN A 171 20.49 -7.12 -14.56
CA ASN A 171 21.65 -7.97 -14.73
C ASN A 171 22.26 -7.84 -16.14
N GLN A 172 21.43 -7.90 -17.16
CA GLN A 172 21.89 -7.79 -18.58
C GLN A 172 22.46 -6.41 -18.90
N LEU A 173 21.87 -5.36 -18.36
CA LEU A 173 22.32 -3.98 -18.56
C LEU A 173 23.54 -3.62 -17.68
N GLY A 174 23.87 -4.43 -16.70
CA GLY A 174 24.94 -4.16 -15.74
C GLY A 174 24.68 -2.95 -14.86
N ILE A 175 23.39 -2.67 -14.58
CA ILE A 175 22.97 -1.60 -13.68
C ILE A 175 22.66 -2.18 -12.28
N PRO A 176 22.83 -1.39 -11.19
CA PRO A 176 22.52 -1.85 -9.84
C PRO A 176 21.06 -2.28 -9.70
N HIS A 177 20.82 -3.37 -8.96
CA HIS A 177 19.47 -3.78 -8.60
C HIS A 177 18.80 -2.70 -7.76
N SER A 178 17.80 -2.05 -8.31
CA SER A 178 17.12 -0.92 -7.70
C SER A 178 15.66 -0.87 -8.15
N GLY A 179 14.86 -0.11 -7.41
CA GLY A 179 13.43 0.01 -7.65
C GLY A 179 12.60 -0.80 -6.66
N LEU A 180 11.32 -0.44 -6.59
CA LEU A 180 10.35 -1.03 -5.68
C LEU A 180 10.04 -2.48 -6.07
N LEU A 181 9.76 -2.72 -7.37
CA LEU A 181 9.40 -4.05 -7.88
C LEU A 181 10.57 -5.04 -7.80
N VAL A 182 11.78 -4.62 -8.17
CA VAL A 182 12.98 -5.47 -8.11
C VAL A 182 13.30 -5.83 -6.67
N THR A 183 13.29 -4.84 -5.77
CA THR A 183 13.59 -5.09 -4.34
C THR A 183 12.53 -5.97 -3.70
N ALA A 184 11.25 -5.79 -4.05
CA ALA A 184 10.18 -6.66 -3.54
C ALA A 184 10.35 -8.11 -3.99
N TYR A 185 10.75 -8.35 -5.24
CA TYR A 185 11.10 -9.68 -5.73
C TYR A 185 12.25 -10.30 -4.95
N GLU A 186 13.37 -9.57 -4.76
CA GLU A 186 14.53 -10.05 -4.00
C GLU A 186 14.18 -10.39 -2.54
N CYS A 187 13.40 -9.52 -1.89
CA CYS A 187 13.05 -9.65 -0.47
C CYS A 187 11.85 -10.59 -0.22
N GLY A 188 11.16 -11.05 -1.26
CA GLY A 188 9.93 -11.85 -1.11
C GLY A 188 8.78 -11.04 -0.49
N VAL A 189 8.70 -9.75 -0.78
CA VAL A 189 7.63 -8.84 -0.32
C VAL A 189 6.52 -8.82 -1.38
N PRO A 190 5.31 -9.30 -1.09
CA PRO A 190 4.20 -9.21 -2.05
C PRO A 190 3.72 -7.78 -2.19
N ILE A 191 3.47 -7.35 -3.43
CA ILE A 191 2.89 -6.05 -3.77
C ILE A 191 1.52 -6.27 -4.39
N TYR A 192 0.49 -5.69 -3.78
CA TYR A 192 -0.88 -5.69 -4.25
C TYR A 192 -1.26 -4.33 -4.85
N THR A 193 -2.22 -4.33 -5.77
CA THR A 193 -2.81 -3.11 -6.33
C THR A 193 -4.31 -3.12 -6.16
N SER A 194 -4.84 -2.18 -5.40
CA SER A 194 -6.29 -2.07 -5.13
C SER A 194 -7.12 -1.76 -6.37
N SER A 195 -6.50 -1.17 -7.40
CA SER A 195 -7.16 -0.76 -8.65
C SER A 195 -6.26 -1.08 -9.85
N PRO A 196 -6.13 -2.36 -10.24
CA PRO A 196 -5.16 -2.78 -11.26
C PRO A 196 -5.42 -2.15 -12.64
N GLY A 197 -6.64 -1.75 -12.96
CA GLY A 197 -7.00 -1.06 -14.20
C GLY A 197 -6.62 0.42 -14.25
N ASP A 198 -6.32 1.04 -13.11
CA ASP A 198 -6.06 2.48 -13.00
C ASP A 198 -4.55 2.78 -13.07
N SER A 199 -3.93 2.37 -14.17
CA SER A 199 -2.52 2.69 -14.48
C SER A 199 -2.16 2.31 -15.91
N SER A 200 -1.01 2.80 -16.41
CA SER A 200 -0.48 2.38 -17.70
C SER A 200 -0.17 0.87 -17.76
N ILE A 201 0.16 0.24 -16.64
CA ILE A 201 0.28 -1.23 -16.56
C ILE A 201 -1.07 -1.88 -16.94
N GLY A 202 -2.16 -1.47 -16.30
CA GLY A 202 -3.49 -1.99 -16.59
C GLY A 202 -3.95 -1.69 -18.03
N MET A 203 -3.59 -0.53 -18.58
CA MET A 203 -3.86 -0.18 -19.98
C MET A 203 -3.15 -1.14 -20.94
N ASN A 204 -1.90 -1.52 -20.67
CA ASN A 204 -1.16 -2.48 -21.49
C ASN A 204 -1.73 -3.90 -21.37
N VAL A 205 -2.16 -4.33 -20.19
CA VAL A 205 -2.90 -5.60 -20.00
C VAL A 205 -4.19 -5.60 -20.82
N ALA A 206 -4.96 -4.50 -20.77
CA ALA A 206 -6.19 -4.37 -21.54
C ALA A 206 -5.95 -4.39 -23.06
N ALA A 207 -4.89 -3.75 -23.54
CA ALA A 207 -4.52 -3.78 -24.97
C ALA A 207 -4.19 -5.21 -25.42
N LEU A 208 -3.39 -5.95 -24.67
CA LEU A 208 -3.06 -7.35 -24.97
C LEU A 208 -4.28 -8.28 -24.92
N ALA A 209 -5.27 -8.01 -24.10
CA ALA A 209 -6.53 -8.77 -24.09
C ALA A 209 -7.28 -8.66 -25.43
N LEU A 210 -7.21 -7.51 -26.12
CA LEU A 210 -7.75 -7.34 -27.49
C LEU A 210 -7.00 -8.18 -28.53
N GLU A 211 -5.75 -8.51 -28.24
CA GLU A 211 -4.89 -9.35 -29.08
C GLU A 211 -5.01 -10.86 -28.73
N GLY A 212 -5.84 -11.22 -27.73
CA GLY A 212 -6.10 -12.61 -27.36
C GLY A 212 -5.18 -13.15 -26.24
N SER A 213 -4.52 -12.28 -25.49
CA SER A 213 -3.78 -12.67 -24.28
C SER A 213 -4.72 -13.39 -23.29
N LYS A 214 -4.19 -14.43 -22.63
CA LYS A 214 -4.90 -15.19 -21.59
C LYS A 214 -4.69 -14.62 -20.18
N LEU A 215 -3.92 -13.56 -20.05
CA LEU A 215 -3.68 -12.90 -18.77
C LEU A 215 -4.98 -12.30 -18.24
N ILE A 216 -5.37 -12.73 -17.05
CA ILE A 216 -6.51 -12.19 -16.29
C ILE A 216 -6.01 -11.81 -14.91
N ILE A 217 -6.07 -10.54 -14.57
CA ILE A 217 -5.82 -10.08 -13.19
C ILE A 217 -7.09 -10.25 -12.38
N ASP A 218 -7.00 -10.98 -11.27
CA ASP A 218 -8.11 -11.30 -10.38
C ASP A 218 -7.98 -10.62 -9.02
N PRO A 219 -8.63 -9.47 -8.78
CA PRO A 219 -8.60 -8.79 -7.50
C PRO A 219 -9.20 -9.62 -6.35
N SER A 220 -10.05 -10.63 -6.63
CA SER A 220 -10.62 -11.50 -5.58
C SER A 220 -9.55 -12.36 -4.90
N GLN A 221 -8.50 -12.74 -5.64
CA GLN A 221 -7.33 -13.41 -5.05
C GLN A 221 -6.61 -12.49 -4.07
N ASP A 222 -6.41 -11.23 -4.46
CA ASP A 222 -5.71 -10.25 -3.63
C ASP A 222 -6.45 -9.97 -2.31
N VAL A 223 -7.78 -9.90 -2.34
CA VAL A 223 -8.61 -9.73 -1.14
C VAL A 223 -8.37 -10.87 -0.14
N ASN A 224 -8.36 -12.12 -0.62
CA ASN A 224 -8.15 -13.27 0.23
C ASN A 224 -6.69 -13.41 0.68
N GLU A 225 -5.72 -13.15 -0.19
CA GLU A 225 -4.30 -13.21 0.17
C GLU A 225 -3.93 -12.15 1.21
N THR A 226 -4.38 -10.91 1.06
CA THR A 226 -4.12 -9.84 2.04
C THR A 226 -4.81 -10.11 3.38
N ALA A 227 -6.03 -10.65 3.35
CA ALA A 227 -6.71 -11.10 4.57
C ALA A 227 -5.95 -12.25 5.24
N ALA A 228 -5.41 -13.21 4.47
CA ALA A 228 -4.62 -14.32 5.00
C ALA A 228 -3.32 -13.83 5.66
N ILE A 229 -2.65 -12.82 5.09
CA ILE A 229 -1.45 -12.21 5.68
C ILE A 229 -1.82 -11.50 6.99
N ALA A 230 -2.90 -10.70 7.00
CA ALA A 230 -3.34 -9.98 8.18
C ALA A 230 -3.77 -10.93 9.31
N TYR A 231 -4.52 -11.99 8.98
CA TYR A 231 -4.91 -13.05 9.90
C TYR A 231 -3.71 -13.82 10.45
N GLY A 232 -2.78 -14.20 9.59
CA GLY A 232 -1.53 -14.87 9.97
C GLY A 232 -0.55 -14.00 10.75
N ALA A 233 -0.74 -12.68 10.79
CA ALA A 233 0.10 -11.77 11.57
C ALA A 233 0.01 -12.02 13.09
N ARG A 234 -1.07 -12.67 13.56
CA ARG A 234 -1.26 -13.04 14.96
C ARG A 234 -0.31 -14.15 15.42
N ASP A 235 0.27 -14.89 14.50
CA ASP A 235 1.26 -15.93 14.82
C ASP A 235 2.66 -15.34 14.76
N SER A 236 3.23 -15.15 15.91
CA SER A 236 4.65 -14.78 16.00
C SER A 236 5.53 -16.00 15.76
N HIS A 237 6.56 -15.85 14.95
CA HIS A 237 7.64 -16.85 14.87
C HIS A 237 8.67 -16.67 15.99
N VAL A 238 8.52 -15.62 16.80
CA VAL A 238 9.37 -15.34 17.96
C VAL A 238 8.77 -16.03 19.19
N PRO A 239 9.51 -16.93 19.87
CA PRO A 239 9.01 -17.61 21.07
C PRO A 239 8.54 -16.60 22.13
N ASP A 240 7.41 -16.88 22.76
CA ASP A 240 6.81 -16.08 23.85
C ASP A 240 6.43 -14.65 23.46
N VAL A 241 6.38 -14.32 22.15
CA VAL A 241 5.91 -13.03 21.63
C VAL A 241 4.63 -13.20 20.84
N GLU A 242 3.58 -12.50 21.25
CA GLU A 242 2.33 -12.44 20.47
C GLU A 242 2.56 -11.68 19.16
N GLY A 243 2.04 -12.22 18.06
CA GLY A 243 2.10 -11.57 16.75
C GLY A 243 1.21 -10.33 16.69
N LYS A 244 1.73 -9.26 16.12
CA LYS A 244 1.04 -7.99 15.92
C LYS A 244 1.05 -7.56 14.46
N SER A 245 0.14 -6.67 14.09
CA SER A 245 0.06 -6.09 12.76
C SER A 245 0.13 -4.57 12.80
N ALA A 246 0.83 -3.98 11.82
CA ALA A 246 0.97 -2.54 11.67
C ALA A 246 0.52 -2.09 10.28
N ALA A 247 -0.28 -1.03 10.23
CA ALA A 247 -0.69 -0.34 9.02
C ALA A 247 0.04 1.00 8.89
N ILE A 248 1.02 1.09 8.00
CA ILE A 248 1.71 2.36 7.66
C ILE A 248 1.10 2.88 6.36
N ILE A 249 0.52 4.08 6.40
CA ILE A 249 -0.24 4.65 5.29
C ILE A 249 0.43 5.93 4.82
N ILE A 250 0.90 5.92 3.59
CA ILE A 250 1.50 7.06 2.90
C ILE A 250 0.46 7.62 1.92
N GLY A 251 -0.11 8.77 2.26
CA GLY A 251 -1.26 9.36 1.61
C GLY A 251 -2.58 8.80 2.13
N GLY A 252 -3.29 8.02 1.34
CA GLY A 252 -4.59 7.45 1.70
C GLY A 252 -5.26 6.74 0.52
N GLY A 253 -6.47 7.19 0.17
CA GLY A 253 -7.21 6.70 -1.01
C GLY A 253 -7.52 5.20 -1.01
N SER A 254 -7.57 4.63 -2.21
CA SER A 254 -7.91 3.22 -2.44
C SER A 254 -6.92 2.25 -1.79
N PRO A 255 -5.59 2.45 -1.85
CA PRO A 255 -4.64 1.55 -1.18
C PRO A 255 -4.84 1.49 0.34
N LYS A 256 -5.08 2.65 1.00
CA LYS A 256 -5.42 2.69 2.43
C LYS A 256 -6.66 1.86 2.74
N ASN A 257 -7.74 2.09 1.98
CA ASN A 257 -8.98 1.40 2.24
C ASN A 257 -8.85 -0.11 1.98
N PHE A 258 -8.16 -0.52 0.91
CA PHE A 258 -7.92 -1.92 0.62
C PHE A 258 -7.16 -2.62 1.76
N LEU A 259 -6.10 -1.98 2.28
CA LEU A 259 -5.36 -2.48 3.44
C LEU A 259 -6.27 -2.67 4.65
N LEU A 260 -7.02 -1.64 5.01
CA LEU A 260 -7.86 -1.66 6.22
C LEU A 260 -9.09 -2.58 6.08
N GLN A 261 -9.54 -2.89 4.84
CA GLN A 261 -10.64 -3.83 4.58
C GLN A 261 -10.26 -5.29 4.83
N THR A 262 -8.99 -5.62 5.04
CA THR A 262 -8.57 -6.96 5.47
C THR A 262 -9.24 -7.35 6.78
N GLN A 263 -9.46 -6.42 7.69
CA GLN A 263 -10.07 -6.66 8.99
C GLN A 263 -11.57 -6.99 8.86
N PRO A 264 -12.43 -6.17 8.24
CA PRO A 264 -13.82 -6.54 7.94
C PRO A 264 -13.93 -7.82 7.12
N GLN A 265 -13.01 -8.08 6.17
CA GLN A 265 -13.00 -9.34 5.44
C GLN A 265 -12.88 -10.53 6.40
N ILE A 266 -11.97 -10.47 7.37
CA ILE A 266 -11.74 -11.56 8.31
C ILE A 266 -12.93 -11.73 9.26
N HIS A 267 -13.36 -10.68 9.95
CA HIS A 267 -14.36 -10.84 11.01
C HIS A 267 -15.81 -10.76 10.53
N GLU A 268 -16.17 -9.90 9.55
CA GLU A 268 -17.56 -9.76 9.08
C GLU A 268 -17.90 -10.80 8.00
N VAL A 269 -17.01 -10.96 7.01
CA VAL A 269 -17.30 -11.80 5.83
C VAL A 269 -16.96 -13.26 6.10
N LEU A 270 -15.80 -13.53 6.70
CA LEU A 270 -15.34 -14.89 6.98
C LEU A 270 -15.76 -15.40 8.37
N GLY A 271 -16.20 -14.52 9.28
CA GLY A 271 -16.65 -14.89 10.61
C GLY A 271 -15.54 -15.44 11.51
N LEU A 272 -14.29 -15.01 11.27
CA LEU A 272 -13.13 -15.39 12.07
C LEU A 272 -12.82 -14.33 13.13
N GLU A 273 -12.18 -14.73 14.24
CA GLU A 273 -11.79 -13.79 15.28
C GLU A 273 -10.64 -12.90 14.81
N GLU A 274 -10.85 -11.59 14.89
CA GLU A 274 -9.85 -10.56 14.60
C GLU A 274 -10.23 -9.28 15.37
N ARG A 275 -9.22 -8.55 15.83
CA ARG A 275 -9.41 -7.36 16.68
C ARG A 275 -9.03 -6.04 16.02
N GLY A 276 -8.49 -6.08 14.80
CA GLY A 276 -8.00 -4.92 14.08
C GLY A 276 -6.47 -4.81 14.09
N HIS A 277 -5.93 -3.80 13.41
CA HIS A 277 -4.49 -3.53 13.44
C HIS A 277 -4.07 -2.96 14.79
N ASP A 278 -2.93 -3.45 15.31
CA ASP A 278 -2.36 -2.99 16.59
C ASP A 278 -1.70 -1.61 16.45
N TYR A 279 -1.11 -1.31 15.30
CA TYR A 279 -0.46 -0.04 15.04
C TYR A 279 -0.99 0.59 13.77
N PHE A 280 -1.28 1.89 13.85
CA PHE A 280 -1.76 2.66 12.72
C PHE A 280 -0.95 3.97 12.60
N VAL A 281 -0.24 4.12 11.49
CA VAL A 281 0.50 5.34 11.16
C VAL A 281 0.01 5.87 9.84
N GLN A 282 -0.34 7.16 9.77
CA GLN A 282 -0.71 7.79 8.50
C GLN A 282 -0.03 9.14 8.32
N ILE A 283 0.48 9.37 7.11
CA ILE A 283 0.97 10.66 6.64
C ILE A 283 0.07 11.09 5.50
N THR A 284 -0.62 12.21 5.67
CA THR A 284 -1.59 12.71 4.68
C THR A 284 -1.80 14.22 4.84
N ASP A 285 -2.17 14.90 3.78
CA ASP A 285 -2.65 16.28 3.79
C ASP A 285 -4.19 16.38 3.73
N ALA A 286 -4.88 15.23 3.62
CA ALA A 286 -6.32 15.17 3.49
C ALA A 286 -7.04 15.46 4.82
N ARG A 287 -8.02 16.38 4.76
CA ARG A 287 -8.87 16.72 5.90
C ARG A 287 -9.93 15.65 6.16
N PRO A 288 -10.28 15.37 7.43
CA PRO A 288 -11.28 14.35 7.77
C PRO A 288 -12.71 14.73 7.39
N ASP A 289 -13.01 16.01 7.23
CA ASP A 289 -14.35 16.56 7.00
C ASP A 289 -14.77 16.63 5.52
N THR A 290 -14.00 16.01 4.61
CA THR A 290 -14.26 16.07 3.16
C THR A 290 -14.92 14.82 2.58
N GLY A 291 -15.15 13.77 3.37
CA GLY A 291 -15.74 12.50 2.94
C GLY A 291 -14.82 11.60 2.09
N GLY A 292 -13.58 12.03 1.82
CA GLY A 292 -12.59 11.21 1.12
C GLY A 292 -11.96 10.15 2.01
N LEU A 293 -11.67 8.97 1.45
CA LEU A 293 -11.04 7.85 2.17
C LEU A 293 -9.71 8.22 2.85
N SER A 294 -8.95 9.15 2.25
CA SER A 294 -7.67 9.61 2.80
C SER A 294 -7.82 10.30 4.15
N GLY A 295 -8.94 11.01 4.38
CA GLY A 295 -9.18 11.76 5.61
C GLY A 295 -9.80 10.95 6.75
N ALA A 296 -10.30 9.74 6.51
CA ALA A 296 -10.90 8.91 7.55
C ALA A 296 -9.92 8.67 8.70
N THR A 297 -10.35 8.93 9.94
CA THR A 297 -9.49 8.92 11.12
C THR A 297 -9.32 7.51 11.72
N PRO A 298 -8.25 7.25 12.50
CA PRO A 298 -8.13 5.99 13.25
C PRO A 298 -9.31 5.75 14.21
N SER A 299 -9.84 6.79 14.86
CA SER A 299 -11.02 6.66 15.75
C SER A 299 -12.27 6.20 14.99
N GLU A 300 -12.47 6.68 13.76
CA GLU A 300 -13.51 6.17 12.87
C GLU A 300 -13.25 4.71 12.48
N ALA A 301 -11.99 4.36 12.19
CA ALA A 301 -11.59 3.01 11.83
C ALA A 301 -11.86 1.97 12.96
N VAL A 302 -11.82 2.38 14.23
CA VAL A 302 -12.21 1.53 15.38
C VAL A 302 -13.68 1.09 15.27
N SER A 303 -14.59 2.00 14.91
CA SER A 303 -16.02 1.66 14.77
C SER A 303 -16.32 0.64 13.66
N TRP A 304 -15.38 0.46 12.74
CA TRP A 304 -15.41 -0.54 11.66
C TRP A 304 -14.58 -1.79 11.96
N GLY A 305 -14.07 -1.96 13.19
CA GLY A 305 -13.20 -3.08 13.55
C GLY A 305 -11.87 -3.13 12.81
N LYS A 306 -11.43 -2.02 12.21
CA LYS A 306 -10.18 -1.93 11.41
C LYS A 306 -8.94 -1.68 12.26
N VAL A 307 -9.12 -1.12 13.44
CA VAL A 307 -8.08 -0.81 14.43
C VAL A 307 -8.55 -1.33 15.79
N ASP A 308 -7.64 -1.95 16.52
CA ASP A 308 -7.91 -2.43 17.87
C ASP A 308 -8.25 -1.24 18.79
N PRO A 309 -9.42 -1.25 19.49
CA PRO A 309 -9.80 -0.18 20.42
C PRO A 309 -8.80 0.02 21.57
N GLU A 310 -8.15 -1.04 22.02
CA GLU A 310 -7.17 -0.98 23.13
C GLU A 310 -5.85 -0.33 22.65
N GLU A 311 -5.55 -0.44 21.36
CA GLU A 311 -4.36 0.12 20.73
C GLU A 311 -4.58 1.51 20.07
N LEU A 312 -5.74 2.13 20.32
CA LEU A 312 -5.98 3.50 19.81
C LEU A 312 -4.89 4.51 20.20
N PRO A 313 -4.24 4.44 21.39
CA PRO A 313 -3.07 5.26 21.70
C PRO A 313 -1.86 5.05 20.78
N SER A 314 -1.76 3.90 20.13
CA SER A 314 -0.72 3.53 19.17
C SER A 314 -1.07 3.92 17.73
N THR A 315 -1.99 4.88 17.55
CA THR A 315 -2.43 5.41 16.26
C THR A 315 -2.00 6.86 16.10
N ILE A 316 -1.31 7.18 15.02
CA ILE A 316 -0.79 8.53 14.78
C ILE A 316 -1.08 8.97 13.33
N VAL A 317 -1.70 10.15 13.19
CA VAL A 317 -1.86 10.83 11.91
C VAL A 317 -1.00 12.10 11.92
N CYS A 318 -0.11 12.22 10.93
CA CYS A 318 0.67 13.43 10.67
C CYS A 318 0.16 14.12 9.40
N TYR A 319 -0.36 15.32 9.54
CA TYR A 319 -0.87 16.13 8.42
C TYR A 319 0.28 16.88 7.75
N THR A 320 0.95 16.21 6.82
CA THR A 320 2.09 16.77 6.09
C THR A 320 2.27 16.08 4.75
N ASP A 321 3.11 16.66 3.89
CA ASP A 321 3.50 16.10 2.62
C ASP A 321 4.36 14.84 2.81
N SER A 322 3.94 13.74 2.14
CA SER A 322 4.60 12.45 2.21
C SER A 322 5.99 12.45 1.58
N THR A 323 6.23 13.30 0.57
CA THR A 323 7.53 13.38 -0.10
C THR A 323 8.59 14.03 0.78
N ILE A 324 8.17 14.80 1.78
CA ILE A 324 9.05 15.40 2.81
C ILE A 324 9.20 14.43 3.99
N ALA A 325 8.09 13.88 4.47
CA ALA A 325 8.10 13.04 5.68
C ALA A 325 8.78 11.68 5.48
N LEU A 326 8.55 11.02 4.34
CA LEU A 326 9.06 9.66 4.09
C LEU A 326 10.60 9.58 4.14
N PRO A 327 11.38 10.47 3.50
CA PRO A 327 12.84 10.47 3.64
C PRO A 327 13.32 10.67 5.09
N ILE A 328 12.64 11.53 5.85
CA ILE A 328 12.99 11.79 7.26
C ILE A 328 12.73 10.54 8.11
N ILE A 329 11.57 9.91 7.96
CA ILE A 329 11.21 8.67 8.66
C ILE A 329 12.19 7.56 8.28
N THR A 330 12.45 7.36 6.99
CA THR A 330 13.38 6.34 6.53
C THR A 330 14.76 6.53 7.13
N ALA A 331 15.31 7.75 7.04
CA ALA A 331 16.61 8.06 7.62
C ALA A 331 16.63 7.85 9.15
N TYR A 332 15.55 8.22 9.86
CA TYR A 332 15.45 8.02 11.30
C TYR A 332 15.45 6.52 11.65
N VAL A 333 14.56 5.74 11.01
CA VAL A 333 14.44 4.28 11.25
C VAL A 333 15.76 3.55 10.94
N MET A 334 16.37 3.86 9.78
CA MET A 334 17.65 3.27 9.37
C MET A 334 18.81 3.58 10.33
N ASN A 335 18.74 4.68 11.08
CA ASN A 335 19.76 5.03 12.08
C ASN A 335 19.47 4.44 13.47
N GLN A 336 18.23 4.04 13.76
CA GLN A 336 17.83 3.63 15.11
C GLN A 336 17.49 2.14 15.23
N CYS A 337 17.24 1.44 14.12
CA CYS A 337 16.87 0.04 14.12
C CYS A 337 17.94 -0.82 13.44
N GLU A 338 18.21 -1.99 14.02
CA GLU A 338 18.96 -3.05 13.34
C GLU A 338 18.05 -3.79 12.35
N ALA A 339 18.63 -4.33 11.29
CA ALA A 339 17.91 -5.14 10.32
C ALA A 339 17.26 -6.35 11.00
N ARG A 340 16.04 -6.68 10.60
CA ARG A 340 15.36 -7.89 11.06
C ARG A 340 15.26 -8.94 9.93
N PRO A 341 15.05 -10.23 10.27
CA PRO A 341 14.85 -11.28 9.28
C PRO A 341 13.70 -10.95 8.32
N LEU A 342 13.91 -11.20 7.03
CA LEU A 342 12.86 -11.05 6.01
C LEU A 342 11.79 -12.12 6.22
N LYS A 343 10.53 -11.73 6.37
CA LYS A 343 9.40 -12.68 6.50
C LYS A 343 9.06 -13.39 5.19
N ARG A 344 9.47 -12.83 4.04
CA ARG A 344 9.28 -13.37 2.70
C ARG A 344 7.84 -13.85 2.47
N LEU A 345 6.88 -12.99 2.77
CA LEU A 345 5.45 -13.34 2.74
C LEU A 345 4.98 -13.74 1.33
N TYR A 346 5.66 -13.30 0.28
CA TYR A 346 5.37 -13.75 -1.08
C TYR A 346 5.53 -15.28 -1.21
N ASP A 347 6.59 -15.84 -0.65
CA ASP A 347 6.88 -17.27 -0.73
C ASP A 347 5.91 -18.11 0.14
N ARG A 348 5.22 -17.49 1.08
CA ARG A 348 4.31 -18.12 2.04
C ARG A 348 2.82 -17.89 1.74
N ARG A 349 2.49 -17.21 0.64
CA ARG A 349 1.10 -16.86 0.32
C ARG A 349 0.15 -18.05 0.28
N GLU A 350 0.56 -19.13 -0.37
CA GLU A 350 -0.27 -20.35 -0.50
C GLU A 350 -0.52 -21.00 0.86
N GLU A 351 0.50 -21.10 1.73
CA GLU A 351 0.39 -21.62 3.09
C GLU A 351 -0.61 -20.78 3.92
N LEU A 352 -0.46 -19.45 3.91
CA LEU A 352 -1.33 -18.54 4.65
C LEU A 352 -2.78 -18.59 4.15
N LEU A 353 -2.95 -18.64 2.82
CA LEU A 353 -4.27 -18.70 2.20
C LEU A 353 -4.98 -20.04 2.50
N GLU A 354 -4.28 -21.16 2.44
CA GLU A 354 -4.88 -22.47 2.76
C GLU A 354 -5.28 -22.52 4.24
N ARG A 355 -4.49 -21.97 5.13
CA ARG A 355 -4.85 -21.83 6.55
C ARG A 355 -6.13 -21.00 6.75
N LEU A 356 -6.19 -19.79 6.17
CA LEU A 356 -7.37 -18.94 6.24
C LEU A 356 -8.62 -19.69 5.73
N LYS A 357 -8.48 -20.42 4.65
CA LYS A 357 -9.57 -21.22 4.05
C LYS A 357 -10.04 -22.34 4.98
N LEU A 358 -9.10 -23.08 5.60
CA LEU A 358 -9.45 -24.15 6.53
C LEU A 358 -10.18 -23.62 7.75
N ASP A 359 -9.70 -22.54 8.35
CA ASP A 359 -10.33 -21.89 9.51
C ASP A 359 -11.71 -21.33 9.16
N TYR A 360 -11.86 -20.71 7.99
CA TYR A 360 -13.14 -20.24 7.47
C TYR A 360 -14.16 -21.39 7.30
N LEU A 361 -13.76 -22.48 6.66
CA LEU A 361 -14.66 -23.63 6.47
C LEU A 361 -15.08 -24.25 7.81
N ALA A 362 -14.15 -24.37 8.76
CA ALA A 362 -14.46 -24.85 10.10
C ALA A 362 -15.37 -23.89 10.89
N ALA A 363 -15.23 -22.59 10.68
CA ALA A 363 -16.14 -21.58 11.29
C ALA A 363 -17.56 -21.70 10.71
N ARG A 364 -17.69 -21.87 9.41
CA ARG A 364 -19.00 -22.08 8.73
C ARG A 364 -19.75 -23.30 9.23
N GLU A 365 -19.06 -24.41 9.51
CA GLU A 365 -19.70 -25.63 10.06
C GLU A 365 -20.25 -25.39 11.47
N ARG A 366 -19.65 -24.50 12.26
CA ARG A 366 -20.06 -24.19 13.63
C ARG A 366 -21.17 -23.14 13.72
N GLN A 367 -21.25 -22.23 12.76
CA GLN A 367 -22.27 -21.20 12.68
C GLN A 367 -23.30 -21.61 11.64
N PRO A 368 -24.54 -21.99 12.04
CA PRO A 368 -25.61 -22.12 11.06
C PRO A 368 -25.76 -20.78 10.35
N GLU A 369 -25.89 -20.80 9.03
CA GLU A 369 -26.11 -19.63 8.21
C GLU A 369 -27.07 -18.70 8.94
N THR A 370 -26.67 -17.45 9.19
CA THR A 370 -27.60 -16.42 9.67
C THR A 370 -28.67 -16.37 8.60
N GLU A 371 -29.83 -17.01 8.88
CA GLU A 371 -30.94 -16.99 7.91
C GLU A 371 -31.20 -15.55 7.57
N PHE A 372 -30.82 -15.16 6.37
CA PHE A 372 -31.26 -13.91 5.80
C PHE A 372 -32.78 -14.01 5.85
N ARG A 373 -33.41 -13.31 6.80
CA ARG A 373 -34.87 -13.29 6.96
C ARG A 373 -35.45 -13.01 5.61
N SER A 374 -35.87 -14.04 4.97
CA SER A 374 -36.28 -14.27 3.60
C SER A 374 -36.30 -13.02 2.72
N LEU A 375 -35.43 -12.99 1.71
CA LEU A 375 -35.57 -12.07 0.56
C LEU A 375 -37.00 -12.12 -0.06
N ALA A 376 -37.78 -13.17 0.20
CA ALA A 376 -39.19 -13.23 -0.13
C ALA A 376 -40.02 -12.10 0.51
N ALA A 377 -39.58 -11.53 1.66
CA ALA A 377 -40.21 -10.34 2.23
C ALA A 377 -39.68 -9.01 1.63
N ILE A 378 -38.58 -9.05 0.87
CA ILE A 378 -37.91 -7.89 0.27
C ILE A 378 -37.98 -7.94 -1.26
N ALA A 379 -38.35 -9.09 -1.85
CA ALA A 379 -38.62 -9.15 -3.28
C ALA A 379 -39.69 -8.10 -3.59
N PRO A 380 -39.39 -7.07 -4.42
CA PRO A 380 -40.41 -6.09 -4.77
C PRO A 380 -41.56 -6.90 -5.36
N ALA A 381 -42.75 -6.69 -4.78
CA ALA A 381 -44.00 -7.11 -5.47
C ALA A 381 -43.82 -6.70 -6.94
N GLU A 382 -44.09 -7.61 -7.86
CA GLU A 382 -43.97 -7.32 -9.31
C GLU A 382 -44.50 -5.91 -9.55
N LYS A 383 -43.59 -4.99 -9.89
CA LYS A 383 -44.02 -3.63 -10.20
C LYS A 383 -44.98 -3.78 -11.35
N PRO A 384 -46.23 -3.26 -11.25
CA PRO A 384 -47.11 -3.26 -12.39
C PRO A 384 -46.37 -2.65 -13.57
N VAL A 385 -46.31 -3.35 -14.69
CA VAL A 385 -45.67 -2.85 -15.91
C VAL A 385 -46.24 -1.50 -16.19
N ALA A 386 -45.42 -0.45 -16.11
CA ALA A 386 -45.87 0.90 -16.42
C ALA A 386 -46.38 0.89 -17.86
N THR A 387 -47.62 1.31 -18.06
CA THR A 387 -48.24 1.43 -19.37
C THR A 387 -48.40 2.89 -19.71
N TYR A 388 -48.27 3.22 -20.98
CA TYR A 388 -48.68 4.54 -21.44
C TYR A 388 -50.21 4.72 -21.23
N PRO A 389 -50.73 5.95 -21.19
CA PRO A 389 -52.16 6.21 -21.04
C PRO A 389 -53.03 5.48 -22.08
N CYS A 390 -52.44 5.01 -23.18
CA CYS A 390 -53.09 4.16 -24.21
C CYS A 390 -53.08 2.66 -23.91
N GLY A 391 -52.54 2.21 -22.75
CA GLY A 391 -52.48 0.80 -22.34
C GLY A 391 -51.32 -0.01 -22.94
N THR A 392 -50.39 0.62 -23.63
CA THR A 392 -49.23 -0.08 -24.22
C THR A 392 -48.10 -0.27 -23.19
N PRO A 393 -47.56 -1.47 -22.97
CA PRO A 393 -46.45 -1.70 -22.07
C PRO A 393 -45.20 -0.92 -22.50
N ILE A 394 -44.51 -0.31 -21.54
CA ILE A 394 -43.18 0.29 -21.76
C ILE A 394 -42.20 -0.87 -21.81
N ARG A 395 -41.51 -1.04 -22.94
CA ARG A 395 -40.43 -2.02 -23.12
C ARG A 395 -39.11 -1.52 -22.57
#